data_01ab6df63b8c846bd379f422d8b97cb3
#
_entry.id   01ab6df63b8c846bd379f422d8b97cb3
#
_cell.length_a   1.000
_cell.length_b   1.000
_cell.length_c   1.000
_cell.angle_alpha   90.00
_cell.angle_beta   90.00
_cell.angle_gamma   90.00
#
_symmetry.space_group_name_H-M   'P 1'
#
loop_
_entity.id
_entity.type
_entity.pdbx_description
1 polymer ?
#
loop_
_entity_poly.entity_id
_entity_poly.type
_entity_poly.pdbx_seq_one_letter_code
_entity_poly.pdbx_strand_id
1 'polypeptide(L)'
;TRVRNHLFEGKDINTAPANHHPIGTGRYKFIEWDTAGGMIILERNENYYGKIPNIERVIYKTVAVESTKALMLQAGEADLAWLNANYAENFRGKQGFKNIDFTTADYRSVSMDFRSEFWKNNADSIGILNYAVDKEAIINGVLNKQGIPAYSPIQLNPYGGNKKADIYPYDPKKFIEEMKKLGWKKNAQGIYERNGQKFSFTIQVRDYEEERVDIANIVARQLQNAGVDMRIALVTRFDWKADYNGFLAGFAVQFDPDGIYKDVVTGASDNTMHYSNAEVDKLLKQGRVTADKEKRKTIYRAFEEIYAKAPGHLLIAYLHGNYVSTERLSGLNTERVLGHHAVGVMWNIEDWTLTD
;
A
#
# COMPACT_ATOMS: atom_id res chain seq x y z
N THR A 1 -16.70 -12.68 13.57
CA THR A 1 -16.46 -12.57 15.02
C THR A 1 -17.77 -12.17 15.68
N ARG A 2 -18.41 -13.04 16.45
CA ARG A 2 -19.54 -12.65 17.31
C ARG A 2 -18.97 -11.94 18.55
N VAL A 3 -18.88 -10.63 18.50
CA VAL A 3 -18.64 -9.82 19.70
C VAL A 3 -19.93 -9.80 20.50
N ARG A 4 -19.86 -10.06 21.80
CA ARG A 4 -21.04 -9.94 22.68
C ARG A 4 -21.36 -8.46 22.81
N ASN A 5 -22.45 -8.00 22.17
CA ASN A 5 -22.83 -6.58 22.12
C ASN A 5 -22.87 -5.89 23.49
N HIS A 6 -23.23 -6.61 24.57
CA HIS A 6 -23.29 -6.07 25.92
C HIS A 6 -21.93 -5.56 26.47
N LEU A 7 -20.79 -6.00 25.89
CA LEU A 7 -19.46 -5.52 26.30
C LEU A 7 -19.20 -4.07 25.87
N PHE A 8 -19.95 -3.59 24.88
CA PHE A 8 -19.83 -2.25 24.32
C PHE A 8 -21.05 -1.37 24.60
N GLU A 9 -22.09 -1.91 25.23
CA GLU A 9 -23.32 -1.17 25.48
C GLU A 9 -23.06 0.08 26.32
N GLY A 10 -23.46 1.24 25.81
CA GLY A 10 -23.26 2.54 26.45
C GLY A 10 -21.80 3.04 26.48
N LYS A 11 -20.89 2.44 25.70
CA LYS A 11 -19.46 2.79 25.65
C LYS A 11 -19.01 3.16 24.25
N ASP A 12 -18.02 4.03 24.15
CA ASP A 12 -17.30 4.23 22.89
C ASP A 12 -16.57 2.94 22.51
N ILE A 13 -16.91 2.38 21.34
CA ILE A 13 -16.37 1.12 20.85
C ILE A 13 -14.84 1.19 20.65
N ASN A 14 -14.29 2.37 20.37
CA ASN A 14 -12.86 2.55 20.11
C ASN A 14 -12.03 2.50 21.39
N THR A 15 -12.62 2.88 22.52
CA THR A 15 -11.94 3.00 23.84
C THR A 15 -12.44 1.98 24.84
N ALA A 16 -13.33 1.09 24.45
CA ALA A 16 -13.92 0.10 25.34
C ALA A 16 -12.86 -0.84 25.95
N PRO A 17 -12.86 -1.07 27.28
CA PRO A 17 -11.93 -2.02 27.92
C PRO A 17 -11.97 -3.44 27.33
N ALA A 18 -13.10 -3.84 26.75
CA ALA A 18 -13.27 -5.12 26.07
C ALA A 18 -12.31 -5.29 24.87
N ASN A 19 -11.79 -4.21 24.30
CA ASN A 19 -10.78 -4.28 23.23
C ASN A 19 -9.43 -4.85 23.71
N HIS A 20 -9.13 -4.73 25.01
CA HIS A 20 -7.93 -5.29 25.62
C HIS A 20 -8.09 -6.77 26.03
N HIS A 21 -9.32 -7.30 25.99
CA HIS A 21 -9.64 -8.68 26.33
C HIS A 21 -10.61 -9.28 25.29
N PRO A 22 -10.21 -9.39 24.01
CA PRO A 22 -11.10 -9.82 22.96
C PRO A 22 -11.51 -11.29 23.12
N ILE A 23 -12.81 -11.56 22.95
CA ILE A 23 -13.35 -12.93 22.91
C ILE A 23 -13.81 -13.18 21.47
N GLY A 24 -13.14 -14.13 20.81
CA GLY A 24 -13.42 -14.46 19.40
C GLY A 24 -13.74 -15.94 19.20
N THR A 25 -14.05 -16.28 17.96
CA THR A 25 -14.29 -17.67 17.50
C THR A 25 -13.14 -18.16 16.60
N GLY A 26 -11.96 -17.53 16.71
CA GLY A 26 -10.82 -17.81 15.86
C GLY A 26 -10.05 -19.07 16.26
N ARG A 27 -9.03 -19.41 15.46
CA ARG A 27 -8.10 -20.52 15.68
C ARG A 27 -7.31 -20.41 16.97
N TYR A 28 -7.12 -19.18 17.45
CA TYR A 28 -6.40 -18.85 18.67
C TYR A 28 -7.28 -18.03 19.60
N LYS A 29 -7.07 -18.22 20.91
CA LYS A 29 -7.65 -17.42 21.99
C LYS A 29 -6.66 -16.38 22.45
N PHE A 30 -7.14 -15.18 22.74
CA PHE A 30 -6.36 -14.13 23.38
C PHE A 30 -6.03 -14.53 24.83
N ILE A 31 -4.78 -14.36 25.21
CA ILE A 31 -4.28 -14.59 26.56
C ILE A 31 -3.89 -13.29 27.22
N GLU A 32 -2.99 -12.52 26.59
CA GLU A 32 -2.40 -11.34 27.19
C GLU A 32 -2.04 -10.30 26.15
N TRP A 33 -2.14 -9.04 26.52
CA TRP A 33 -1.54 -7.92 25.83
C TRP A 33 -0.67 -7.12 26.80
N ASP A 34 0.61 -7.35 26.77
CA ASP A 34 1.61 -6.52 27.43
C ASP A 34 1.87 -5.28 26.57
N THR A 35 1.20 -4.17 26.92
CA THR A 35 1.32 -2.89 26.22
C THR A 35 2.67 -2.22 26.46
N ALA A 36 3.33 -2.47 27.59
CA ALA A 36 4.65 -1.91 27.93
C ALA A 36 5.76 -2.67 27.17
N GLY A 37 5.69 -4.00 27.12
CA GLY A 37 6.64 -4.85 26.40
C GLY A 37 6.32 -4.97 24.90
N GLY A 38 5.19 -4.43 24.43
CA GLY A 38 4.78 -4.49 23.03
C GLY A 38 4.46 -5.92 22.54
N MET A 39 3.91 -6.76 23.41
CA MET A 39 3.61 -8.17 23.10
C MET A 39 2.13 -8.50 23.18
N ILE A 40 1.68 -9.38 22.25
CA ILE A 40 0.38 -10.03 22.33
C ILE A 40 0.62 -11.55 22.34
N ILE A 41 0.04 -12.23 23.32
CA ILE A 41 0.12 -13.69 23.47
C ILE A 41 -1.23 -14.31 23.13
N LEU A 42 -1.18 -15.28 22.22
CA LEU A 42 -2.33 -16.06 21.80
C LEU A 42 -2.05 -17.55 22.06
N GLU A 43 -3.06 -18.31 22.49
CA GLU A 43 -3.00 -19.75 22.61
C GLU A 43 -4.00 -20.44 21.68
N ARG A 44 -3.66 -21.62 21.23
CA ARG A 44 -4.49 -22.46 20.37
C ARG A 44 -5.87 -22.66 20.97
N ASN A 45 -6.89 -22.52 20.15
CA ASN A 45 -8.28 -22.75 20.56
C ASN A 45 -8.67 -24.21 20.27
N GLU A 46 -8.59 -25.06 21.27
CA GLU A 46 -8.95 -26.48 21.15
C GLU A 46 -10.42 -26.71 20.78
N ASN A 47 -11.28 -25.70 20.97
CA ASN A 47 -12.69 -25.73 20.59
C ASN A 47 -12.95 -25.05 19.25
N TYR A 48 -11.94 -24.84 18.42
CA TYR A 48 -12.12 -24.24 17.10
C TYR A 48 -12.91 -25.20 16.20
N TYR A 49 -13.87 -24.66 15.46
CA TYR A 49 -14.78 -25.44 14.59
C TYR A 49 -14.16 -25.94 13.27
N GLY A 50 -12.96 -25.49 12.93
CA GLY A 50 -12.19 -25.90 11.76
C GLY A 50 -10.96 -26.74 12.14
N LYS A 51 -9.96 -26.78 11.27
CA LYS A 51 -8.70 -27.46 11.55
C LYS A 51 -7.97 -26.76 12.70
N ILE A 52 -7.65 -27.52 13.74
CA ILE A 52 -6.90 -27.03 14.90
C ILE A 52 -5.44 -26.82 14.49
N PRO A 53 -4.81 -25.66 14.77
CA PRO A 53 -3.41 -25.42 14.47
C PRO A 53 -2.44 -26.37 15.19
N ASN A 54 -1.30 -26.66 14.56
CA ASN A 54 -0.25 -27.46 15.22
C ASN A 54 0.52 -26.63 16.26
N ILE A 55 0.73 -25.34 16.00
CA ILE A 55 1.45 -24.43 16.90
C ILE A 55 0.55 -24.07 18.08
N GLU A 56 1.01 -24.33 19.32
CA GLU A 56 0.22 -24.12 20.54
C GLU A 56 0.11 -22.66 20.93
N ARG A 57 1.20 -21.90 20.77
CA ARG A 57 1.28 -20.49 21.20
C ARG A 57 1.87 -19.61 20.11
N VAL A 58 1.27 -18.44 19.92
CA VAL A 58 1.77 -17.40 19.03
C VAL A 58 2.03 -16.15 19.86
N ILE A 59 3.23 -15.61 19.75
CA ILE A 59 3.66 -14.39 20.42
C ILE A 59 3.95 -13.34 19.33
N TYR A 60 3.12 -12.31 19.26
CA TYR A 60 3.41 -11.13 18.45
C TYR A 60 4.26 -10.18 19.26
N LYS A 61 5.36 -9.70 18.67
CA LYS A 61 6.21 -8.68 19.27
C LYS A 61 6.32 -7.48 18.34
N THR A 62 6.00 -6.30 18.83
CA THR A 62 6.16 -5.05 18.10
C THR A 62 7.62 -4.61 18.19
N VAL A 63 8.29 -4.54 17.05
CA VAL A 63 9.68 -4.07 16.94
C VAL A 63 9.74 -3.02 15.83
N ALA A 64 10.00 -1.77 16.21
CA ALA A 64 9.95 -0.64 15.27
C ALA A 64 11.16 -0.59 14.32
N VAL A 65 12.32 -1.07 14.79
CA VAL A 65 13.60 -0.93 14.07
C VAL A 65 13.92 -2.19 13.27
N GLU A 66 14.12 -2.04 11.97
CA GLU A 66 14.38 -3.16 11.03
C GLU A 66 15.62 -3.98 11.41
N SER A 67 16.74 -3.31 11.78
CA SER A 67 17.95 -3.99 12.22
C SER A 67 17.74 -4.83 13.47
N THR A 68 16.90 -4.37 14.40
CA THR A 68 16.54 -5.14 15.61
C THR A 68 15.76 -6.39 15.27
N LYS A 69 14.79 -6.30 14.35
CA LYS A 69 14.04 -7.49 13.86
C LYS A 69 14.99 -8.52 13.24
N ALA A 70 15.94 -8.06 12.41
CA ALA A 70 16.92 -8.91 11.78
C ALA A 70 17.85 -9.59 12.80
N LEU A 71 18.28 -8.88 13.84
CA LEU A 71 19.09 -9.43 14.92
C LEU A 71 18.31 -10.48 15.75
N MET A 72 17.05 -10.23 16.06
CA MET A 72 16.19 -11.18 16.78
C MET A 72 16.02 -12.51 16.01
N LEU A 73 15.84 -12.43 14.68
CA LEU A 73 15.83 -13.65 13.83
C LEU A 73 17.17 -14.39 13.94
N GLN A 74 18.31 -13.68 13.84
CA GLN A 74 19.65 -14.29 13.90
C GLN A 74 19.97 -14.91 15.27
N ALA A 75 19.44 -14.30 16.34
CA ALA A 75 19.58 -14.82 17.71
C ALA A 75 18.63 -15.97 18.05
N GLY A 76 17.67 -16.32 17.15
CA GLY A 76 16.63 -17.31 17.43
C GLY A 76 15.54 -16.81 18.40
N GLU A 77 15.47 -15.51 18.63
CA GLU A 77 14.42 -14.87 19.46
C GLU A 77 13.11 -14.66 18.70
N ALA A 78 13.12 -14.85 17.38
CA ALA A 78 11.94 -14.80 16.53
C ALA A 78 12.01 -15.91 15.48
N ASP A 79 10.88 -16.57 15.21
CA ASP A 79 10.77 -17.61 14.16
C ASP A 79 10.35 -17.03 12.81
N LEU A 80 9.70 -15.87 12.81
CA LEU A 80 9.20 -15.20 11.63
C LEU A 80 9.23 -13.67 11.82
N ALA A 81 9.77 -12.95 10.85
CA ALA A 81 9.70 -11.49 10.83
C ALA A 81 9.37 -10.98 9.43
N TRP A 82 8.54 -9.95 9.36
CA TRP A 82 8.41 -9.11 8.18
C TRP A 82 9.53 -8.07 8.19
N LEU A 83 10.29 -8.02 7.11
CA LEU A 83 11.41 -7.09 6.92
C LEU A 83 11.20 -6.27 5.64
N ASN A 84 11.78 -5.08 5.60
CA ASN A 84 11.87 -4.37 4.34
C ASN A 84 12.81 -5.11 3.36
N ALA A 85 12.75 -4.77 2.08
CA ALA A 85 13.49 -5.47 1.03
C ALA A 85 15.01 -5.54 1.28
N ASN A 86 15.59 -4.44 1.78
CA ASN A 86 17.04 -4.36 2.04
C ASN A 86 17.49 -5.32 3.15
N TYR A 87 16.74 -5.38 4.24
CA TYR A 87 17.07 -6.28 5.35
C TYR A 87 16.75 -7.74 5.04
N ALA A 88 15.68 -8.01 4.30
CA ALA A 88 15.33 -9.36 3.88
C ALA A 88 16.40 -9.96 2.95
N GLU A 89 17.00 -9.14 2.08
CA GLU A 89 18.05 -9.60 1.17
C GLU A 89 19.30 -10.14 1.90
N ASN A 90 19.61 -9.64 3.10
CA ASN A 90 20.72 -10.12 3.92
C ASN A 90 20.55 -11.57 4.41
N PHE A 91 19.36 -12.13 4.28
CA PHE A 91 19.07 -13.53 4.63
C PHE A 91 18.97 -14.45 3.42
N ARG A 92 18.97 -13.90 2.20
CA ARG A 92 18.80 -14.69 0.99
C ARG A 92 19.98 -15.64 0.79
N GLY A 93 19.67 -16.94 0.76
CA GLY A 93 20.69 -18.00 0.67
C GLY A 93 21.50 -18.23 1.94
N LYS A 94 21.18 -17.56 3.06
CA LYS A 94 21.85 -17.77 4.34
C LYS A 94 21.30 -19.04 5.01
N GLN A 95 22.22 -19.95 5.39
CA GLN A 95 21.88 -21.18 6.09
C GLN A 95 21.10 -20.89 7.39
N GLY A 96 20.08 -21.68 7.69
CA GLY A 96 19.22 -21.52 8.87
C GLY A 96 18.01 -20.62 8.63
N PHE A 97 17.88 -19.98 7.44
CA PHE A 97 16.80 -19.05 7.15
C PHE A 97 16.14 -19.30 5.78
N LYS A 98 14.87 -18.92 5.69
CA LYS A 98 14.07 -18.94 4.45
C LYS A 98 13.51 -17.55 4.18
N ASN A 99 13.75 -17.01 2.97
CA ASN A 99 13.04 -15.85 2.48
C ASN A 99 11.74 -16.30 1.84
N ILE A 100 10.64 -15.66 2.21
CA ILE A 100 9.29 -15.99 1.76
C ILE A 100 8.66 -14.70 1.24
N ASP A 101 8.65 -14.55 -0.08
CA ASP A 101 8.17 -13.34 -0.74
C ASP A 101 6.69 -13.53 -1.11
N PHE A 102 5.83 -12.69 -0.56
CA PHE A 102 4.39 -12.68 -0.85
C PHE A 102 4.04 -11.57 -1.82
N THR A 103 3.15 -11.83 -2.75
CA THR A 103 2.46 -10.75 -3.44
C THR A 103 1.56 -10.01 -2.47
N THR A 104 1.58 -8.68 -2.49
CA THR A 104 0.69 -7.87 -1.65
C THR A 104 -0.16 -6.93 -2.49
N ALA A 105 -1.32 -6.52 -1.96
CA ALA A 105 -2.12 -5.44 -2.51
C ALA A 105 -1.60 -4.05 -2.11
N ASP A 106 -0.47 -3.98 -1.39
CA ASP A 106 0.15 -2.74 -0.92
C ASP A 106 0.87 -2.03 -2.06
N TYR A 107 0.45 -0.82 -2.39
CA TYR A 107 1.10 -0.02 -3.43
C TYR A 107 1.56 1.34 -2.91
N ARG A 108 2.58 1.87 -3.57
CA ARG A 108 3.11 3.23 -3.34
C ARG A 108 2.66 4.15 -4.45
N SER A 109 2.23 5.34 -4.06
CA SER A 109 1.82 6.37 -5.01
C SER A 109 2.11 7.77 -4.49
N VAL A 110 2.33 8.70 -5.42
CA VAL A 110 2.16 10.13 -5.15
C VAL A 110 0.69 10.46 -5.38
N SER A 111 0.00 10.81 -4.32
CA SER A 111 -1.40 11.21 -4.31
C SER A 111 -1.49 12.73 -4.45
N MET A 112 -2.26 13.22 -5.42
CA MET A 112 -2.40 14.66 -5.68
C MET A 112 -3.53 15.23 -4.82
N ASP A 113 -3.31 16.41 -4.22
CA ASP A 113 -4.35 17.09 -3.46
C ASP A 113 -5.10 18.09 -4.37
N PHE A 114 -6.32 17.76 -4.73
CA PHE A 114 -7.16 18.58 -5.61
C PHE A 114 -7.72 19.85 -4.96
N ARG A 115 -7.41 20.12 -3.68
CA ARG A 115 -7.61 21.46 -3.09
C ARG A 115 -6.56 22.44 -3.59
N SER A 116 -5.38 21.96 -3.94
CA SER A 116 -4.29 22.77 -4.47
C SER A 116 -4.72 23.48 -5.76
N GLU A 117 -4.52 24.79 -5.83
CA GLU A 117 -4.78 25.56 -7.04
C GLU A 117 -3.97 25.05 -8.23
N PHE A 118 -2.78 24.49 -7.98
CA PHE A 118 -1.97 23.89 -9.02
C PHE A 118 -2.73 22.74 -9.70
N TRP A 119 -3.25 21.77 -8.94
CA TRP A 119 -3.94 20.60 -9.51
C TRP A 119 -5.35 20.89 -10.01
N LYS A 120 -6.05 21.88 -9.45
CA LYS A 120 -7.33 22.35 -10.03
C LYS A 120 -7.17 22.79 -11.48
N ASN A 121 -6.05 23.45 -11.79
CA ASN A 121 -5.78 24.00 -13.12
C ASN A 121 -4.99 23.04 -14.04
N ASN A 122 -4.38 21.98 -13.50
CA ASN A 122 -3.41 21.15 -14.23
C ASN A 122 -3.64 19.63 -14.06
N ALA A 123 -4.85 19.22 -13.68
CA ALA A 123 -5.20 17.80 -13.49
C ALA A 123 -5.01 16.95 -14.75
N ASP A 124 -5.16 17.54 -15.93
CA ASP A 124 -4.88 16.95 -17.25
C ASP A 124 -3.45 16.44 -17.40
N SER A 125 -2.54 16.94 -16.59
CA SER A 125 -1.12 16.60 -16.65
C SER A 125 -0.72 15.44 -15.72
N ILE A 126 -1.59 14.99 -14.80
CA ILE A 126 -1.23 13.95 -13.80
C ILE A 126 -0.91 12.62 -14.48
N GLY A 127 -1.77 12.17 -15.39
CA GLY A 127 -1.60 10.88 -16.07
C GLY A 127 -0.28 10.80 -16.85
N ILE A 128 0.07 11.88 -17.55
CA ILE A 128 1.26 11.90 -18.41
C ILE A 128 2.57 11.92 -17.64
N LEU A 129 2.59 12.24 -16.33
CA LEU A 129 3.79 12.11 -15.48
C LEU A 129 4.34 10.68 -15.46
N ASN A 130 3.49 9.68 -15.66
CA ASN A 130 3.92 8.29 -15.73
C ASN A 130 4.90 8.02 -16.89
N TYR A 131 4.78 8.74 -18.03
CA TYR A 131 5.73 8.62 -19.13
C TYR A 131 7.15 9.08 -18.74
N ALA A 132 7.29 9.93 -17.73
CA ALA A 132 8.58 10.45 -17.26
C ALA A 132 9.14 9.65 -16.06
N VAL A 133 8.38 8.71 -15.49
CA VAL A 133 8.79 7.94 -14.31
C VAL A 133 9.07 6.49 -14.68
N ASP A 134 10.35 6.12 -14.64
CA ASP A 134 10.83 4.75 -14.82
C ASP A 134 10.59 3.95 -13.52
N LYS A 135 9.44 3.28 -13.46
CA LYS A 135 9.02 2.48 -12.31
C LYS A 135 9.90 1.25 -12.10
N GLU A 136 10.38 0.64 -13.20
CA GLU A 136 11.29 -0.50 -13.13
C GLU A 136 12.63 -0.11 -12.51
N ALA A 137 13.17 1.05 -12.85
CA ALA A 137 14.39 1.56 -12.22
C ALA A 137 14.20 1.79 -10.73
N ILE A 138 13.04 2.27 -10.29
CA ILE A 138 12.70 2.44 -8.87
C ILE A 138 12.63 1.08 -8.17
N ILE A 139 11.93 0.11 -8.76
CA ILE A 139 11.79 -1.24 -8.20
C ILE A 139 13.15 -1.92 -8.08
N ASN A 140 13.98 -1.80 -9.12
CA ASN A 140 15.31 -2.42 -9.13
C ASN A 140 16.28 -1.75 -8.14
N GLY A 141 16.24 -0.42 -8.02
CA GLY A 141 17.20 0.35 -7.22
C GLY A 141 16.81 0.54 -5.76
N VAL A 142 15.51 0.72 -5.45
CA VAL A 142 15.04 0.95 -4.08
C VAL A 142 14.47 -0.31 -3.44
N LEU A 143 13.70 -1.08 -4.22
CA LEU A 143 12.98 -2.23 -3.70
C LEU A 143 13.71 -3.56 -3.91
N ASN A 144 14.97 -3.57 -4.34
CA ASN A 144 15.74 -4.80 -4.59
C ASN A 144 14.95 -5.83 -5.42
N LYS A 145 14.25 -5.37 -6.45
CA LYS A 145 13.34 -6.17 -7.29
C LYS A 145 12.12 -6.74 -6.58
N GLN A 146 11.84 -6.30 -5.35
CA GLN A 146 10.72 -6.76 -4.53
C GLN A 146 9.46 -5.92 -4.78
N GLY A 147 8.94 -5.99 -6.00
CA GLY A 147 7.73 -5.28 -6.40
C GLY A 147 7.43 -5.42 -7.89
N ILE A 148 6.29 -4.87 -8.29
CA ILE A 148 5.88 -4.78 -9.70
C ILE A 148 5.35 -3.38 -10.01
N PRO A 149 5.50 -2.88 -11.26
CA PRO A 149 4.97 -1.57 -11.66
C PRO A 149 3.46 -1.48 -11.44
N ALA A 150 3.02 -0.38 -10.83
CA ALA A 150 1.61 -0.12 -10.59
C ALA A 150 1.00 0.73 -11.72
N TYR A 151 -0.17 0.33 -12.23
CA TYR A 151 -0.97 1.07 -13.22
C TYR A 151 -2.41 1.30 -12.78
N SER A 152 -2.90 0.57 -11.77
CA SER A 152 -4.24 0.70 -11.22
C SER A 152 -4.22 0.45 -9.72
N PRO A 153 -5.05 1.15 -8.91
CA PRO A 153 -5.11 0.95 -7.46
C PRO A 153 -5.74 -0.39 -7.05
N ILE A 154 -6.34 -1.13 -7.98
CA ILE A 154 -6.92 -2.46 -7.75
C ILE A 154 -6.33 -3.53 -8.68
N GLN A 155 -5.14 -3.29 -9.23
CA GLN A 155 -4.45 -4.15 -10.19
C GLN A 155 -4.35 -5.62 -9.74
N LEU A 156 -4.11 -5.86 -8.46
CA LEU A 156 -3.93 -7.21 -7.89
C LEU A 156 -5.19 -7.76 -7.21
N ASN A 157 -6.31 -7.03 -7.31
CA ASN A 157 -7.58 -7.51 -6.82
C ASN A 157 -8.22 -8.49 -7.81
N PRO A 158 -8.88 -9.59 -7.37
CA PRO A 158 -9.53 -10.55 -8.27
C PRO A 158 -10.57 -9.97 -9.24
N TYR A 159 -11.13 -8.81 -8.91
CA TYR A 159 -12.09 -8.08 -9.75
C TYR A 159 -11.44 -7.03 -10.66
N GLY A 160 -10.18 -6.70 -10.43
CA GLY A 160 -9.38 -5.75 -11.20
C GLY A 160 -8.43 -6.43 -12.21
N GLY A 161 -7.26 -5.84 -12.38
CA GLY A 161 -6.20 -6.36 -13.24
C GLY A 161 -6.48 -6.15 -14.74
N ASN A 162 -7.17 -5.08 -15.09
CA ASN A 162 -7.47 -4.74 -16.46
C ASN A 162 -6.27 -4.07 -17.14
N LYS A 163 -5.54 -4.83 -17.95
CA LYS A 163 -4.38 -4.31 -18.70
C LYS A 163 -4.70 -3.15 -19.67
N LYS A 164 -5.96 -2.93 -20.03
CA LYS A 164 -6.36 -1.75 -20.82
C LYS A 164 -6.23 -0.44 -20.05
N ALA A 165 -6.09 -0.50 -18.72
CA ALA A 165 -5.81 0.67 -17.88
C ALA A 165 -4.31 1.04 -17.84
N ASP A 166 -3.42 0.17 -18.33
CA ASP A 166 -1.98 0.42 -18.43
C ASP A 166 -1.65 1.24 -19.67
N ILE A 167 -2.08 2.51 -19.68
CA ILE A 167 -2.03 3.39 -20.85
C ILE A 167 -0.83 4.35 -20.86
N TYR A 168 -0.03 4.36 -19.80
CA TYR A 168 1.10 5.27 -19.64
C TYR A 168 2.41 4.51 -19.33
N PRO A 169 2.94 3.69 -20.26
CA PRO A 169 4.26 3.06 -20.08
C PRO A 169 5.36 4.13 -20.03
N TYR A 170 6.49 3.86 -19.38
CA TYR A 170 7.63 4.75 -19.38
C TYR A 170 8.09 5.06 -20.81
N ASP A 171 7.98 6.32 -21.23
CA ASP A 171 8.37 6.83 -22.54
C ASP A 171 8.66 8.33 -22.47
N PRO A 172 9.93 8.71 -22.22
CA PRO A 172 10.32 10.13 -22.16
C PRO A 172 10.06 10.94 -23.43
N LYS A 173 10.05 10.30 -24.58
CA LYS A 173 9.73 11.00 -25.86
C LYS A 173 8.24 11.34 -25.90
N LYS A 174 7.41 10.36 -25.56
CA LYS A 174 5.96 10.54 -25.44
C LYS A 174 5.60 11.58 -24.39
N PHE A 175 6.31 11.62 -23.28
CA PHE A 175 6.14 12.68 -22.26
C PHE A 175 6.30 14.06 -22.89
N ILE A 176 7.38 14.29 -23.64
CA ILE A 176 7.64 15.61 -24.29
C ILE A 176 6.53 15.97 -25.27
N GLU A 177 6.06 15.00 -26.07
CA GLU A 177 4.98 15.22 -27.03
C GLU A 177 3.68 15.63 -26.34
N GLU A 178 3.28 14.91 -25.28
CA GLU A 178 2.04 15.17 -24.54
C GLU A 178 2.11 16.50 -23.78
N MET A 179 3.26 16.83 -23.16
CA MET A 179 3.47 18.14 -22.54
C MET A 179 3.27 19.27 -23.55
N LYS A 180 3.82 19.11 -24.77
CA LYS A 180 3.62 20.11 -25.84
C LYS A 180 2.15 20.23 -26.25
N LYS A 181 1.42 19.10 -26.39
CA LYS A 181 -0.01 19.10 -26.73
C LYS A 181 -0.85 19.83 -25.69
N LEU A 182 -0.49 19.68 -24.39
CA LEU A 182 -1.14 20.38 -23.28
C LEU A 182 -0.73 21.86 -23.15
N GLY A 183 0.13 22.34 -24.04
CA GLY A 183 0.58 23.74 -24.06
C GLY A 183 1.72 24.09 -23.11
N TRP A 184 2.34 23.08 -22.48
CA TRP A 184 3.53 23.28 -21.65
C TRP A 184 4.77 23.57 -22.50
N LYS A 185 5.58 24.55 -22.10
CA LYS A 185 6.85 24.90 -22.76
C LYS A 185 7.95 25.03 -21.71
N LYS A 186 9.17 24.59 -22.04
CA LYS A 186 10.31 24.77 -21.13
C LYS A 186 10.74 26.23 -21.11
N ASN A 187 10.90 26.76 -19.90
CA ASN A 187 11.46 28.08 -19.66
C ASN A 187 13.00 28.08 -19.72
N ALA A 188 13.66 29.21 -19.45
CA ALA A 188 15.13 29.33 -19.48
C ALA A 188 15.86 28.42 -18.46
N GLN A 189 15.16 27.98 -17.39
CA GLN A 189 15.68 27.05 -16.40
C GLN A 189 15.45 25.59 -16.77
N GLY A 190 14.83 25.30 -17.93
CA GLY A 190 14.50 23.94 -18.37
C GLY A 190 13.24 23.35 -17.72
N ILE A 191 12.53 24.12 -16.88
CA ILE A 191 11.28 23.70 -16.23
C ILE A 191 10.09 24.06 -17.13
N TYR A 192 9.14 23.13 -17.24
CA TYR A 192 7.90 23.38 -17.96
C TYR A 192 7.09 24.50 -17.32
N GLU A 193 6.50 25.34 -18.17
CA GLU A 193 5.65 26.47 -17.79
C GLU A 193 4.45 26.56 -18.73
N ARG A 194 3.26 26.81 -18.17
CA ARG A 194 2.00 27.01 -18.89
C ARG A 194 1.25 28.20 -18.27
N ASN A 195 0.86 29.18 -19.10
CA ASN A 195 0.14 30.39 -18.66
C ASN A 195 0.85 31.15 -17.52
N GLY A 196 2.19 31.25 -17.55
CA GLY A 196 2.99 31.90 -16.52
C GLY A 196 3.17 31.06 -15.23
N GLN A 197 2.60 29.86 -15.14
CA GLN A 197 2.74 28.97 -14.00
C GLN A 197 3.77 27.89 -14.31
N LYS A 198 4.83 27.78 -13.48
CA LYS A 198 5.82 26.69 -13.57
C LYS A 198 5.18 25.37 -13.17
N PHE A 199 5.59 24.27 -13.80
CA PHE A 199 5.24 22.93 -13.36
C PHE A 199 6.09 22.59 -12.13
N SER A 200 5.67 23.13 -11.01
CA SER A 200 6.33 22.99 -9.72
C SER A 200 5.29 22.69 -8.65
N PHE A 201 5.52 21.63 -7.88
CA PHE A 201 4.63 21.22 -6.81
C PHE A 201 5.40 20.55 -5.67
N THR A 202 4.85 20.60 -4.46
CA THR A 202 5.47 20.03 -3.27
C THR A 202 4.59 18.92 -2.70
N ILE A 203 5.20 17.77 -2.40
CA ILE A 203 4.55 16.66 -1.73
C ILE A 203 5.09 16.45 -0.32
N GLN A 204 4.24 16.00 0.58
CA GLN A 204 4.64 15.57 1.92
C GLN A 204 5.08 14.10 1.89
N VAL A 205 6.15 13.76 2.61
CA VAL A 205 6.62 12.40 2.84
C VAL A 205 6.99 12.26 4.31
N ARG A 206 6.59 11.16 4.95
CA ARG A 206 6.95 10.92 6.35
C ARG A 206 8.45 10.62 6.48
N ASP A 207 9.13 11.35 7.34
CA ASP A 207 10.58 11.33 7.50
C ASP A 207 11.14 10.00 8.05
N TYR A 208 10.34 9.24 8.80
CA TYR A 208 10.72 7.96 9.39
C TYR A 208 10.42 6.74 8.49
N GLU A 209 9.78 6.94 7.34
CA GLU A 209 9.46 5.88 6.37
C GLU A 209 10.52 5.85 5.26
N GLU A 210 11.74 5.37 5.57
CA GLU A 210 12.92 5.41 4.69
C GLU A 210 12.64 4.97 3.25
N GLU A 211 11.97 3.84 3.06
CA GLU A 211 11.60 3.33 1.72
C GLU A 211 10.81 4.37 0.90
N ARG A 212 9.86 5.06 1.56
CA ARG A 212 9.03 6.08 0.89
C ARG A 212 9.83 7.34 0.57
N VAL A 213 10.76 7.72 1.46
CA VAL A 213 11.68 8.84 1.22
C VAL A 213 12.56 8.55 0.01
N ASP A 214 13.10 7.33 -0.10
CA ASP A 214 13.94 6.92 -1.22
C ASP A 214 13.16 6.89 -2.54
N ILE A 215 11.96 6.33 -2.53
CA ILE A 215 11.07 6.36 -3.71
C ILE A 215 10.78 7.81 -4.12
N ALA A 216 10.43 8.69 -3.18
CA ALA A 216 10.12 10.08 -3.46
C ALA A 216 11.32 10.82 -4.08
N ASN A 217 12.52 10.60 -3.55
CA ASN A 217 13.76 11.20 -4.06
C ASN A 217 14.04 10.78 -5.51
N ILE A 218 13.86 9.49 -5.84
CA ILE A 218 14.09 9.03 -7.22
C ILE A 218 13.01 9.57 -8.15
N VAL A 219 11.73 9.57 -7.75
CA VAL A 219 10.65 10.16 -8.56
C VAL A 219 10.91 11.64 -8.79
N ALA A 220 11.28 12.40 -7.76
CA ALA A 220 11.60 13.83 -7.89
C ALA A 220 12.75 14.07 -8.86
N ARG A 221 13.81 13.25 -8.77
CA ARG A 221 14.97 13.34 -9.68
C ARG A 221 14.60 13.03 -11.13
N GLN A 222 13.81 11.97 -11.35
CA GLN A 222 13.36 11.61 -12.70
C GLN A 222 12.48 12.71 -13.31
N LEU A 223 11.54 13.24 -12.53
CA LEU A 223 10.68 14.36 -12.96
C LEU A 223 11.49 15.64 -13.20
N GLN A 224 12.47 15.95 -12.36
CA GLN A 224 13.35 17.10 -12.55
C GLN A 224 14.16 16.99 -13.86
N ASN A 225 14.69 15.81 -14.16
CA ASN A 225 15.39 15.54 -15.43
C ASN A 225 14.45 15.71 -16.64
N ALA A 226 13.17 15.41 -16.46
CA ALA A 226 12.15 15.64 -17.48
C ALA A 226 11.72 17.13 -17.62
N GLY A 227 12.00 17.96 -16.62
CA GLY A 227 11.64 19.39 -16.57
C GLY A 227 10.42 19.70 -15.69
N VAL A 228 10.11 18.85 -14.74
CA VAL A 228 9.06 19.03 -13.72
C VAL A 228 9.69 19.16 -12.34
N ASP A 229 9.43 20.24 -11.63
CA ASP A 229 9.98 20.53 -10.30
C ASP A 229 9.09 19.96 -9.20
N MET A 230 9.25 18.67 -8.91
CA MET A 230 8.63 18.04 -7.74
C MET A 230 9.54 18.20 -6.53
N ARG A 231 9.03 18.83 -5.48
CA ARG A 231 9.74 19.05 -4.21
C ARG A 231 9.20 18.12 -3.12
N ILE A 232 10.05 17.79 -2.17
CA ILE A 232 9.72 16.91 -1.04
C ILE A 232 9.79 17.73 0.25
N ALA A 233 8.69 17.71 0.99
CA ALA A 233 8.63 18.19 2.36
C ALA A 233 8.62 16.97 3.30
N LEU A 234 9.70 16.75 4.03
CA LEU A 234 9.76 15.73 5.05
C LEU A 234 8.96 16.18 6.28
N VAL A 235 8.03 15.34 6.72
CA VAL A 235 7.13 15.61 7.84
C VAL A 235 7.01 14.39 8.74
N THR A 236 6.89 14.59 10.05
CA THR A 236 6.59 13.50 10.98
C THR A 236 5.13 13.04 10.87
N ARG A 237 4.22 13.96 10.52
CA ARG A 237 2.80 13.71 10.26
C ARG A 237 2.34 14.53 9.07
N PHE A 238 1.45 13.96 8.25
CA PHE A 238 0.82 14.73 7.18
C PHE A 238 0.00 15.88 7.78
N ASP A 239 0.25 17.08 7.27
CA ASP A 239 -0.55 18.25 7.58
C ASP A 239 -1.61 18.45 6.49
N TRP A 240 -2.83 18.02 6.80
CA TRP A 240 -3.96 18.12 5.88
C TRP A 240 -4.52 19.53 5.72
N LYS A 241 -4.00 20.53 6.47
CA LYS A 241 -4.42 21.93 6.40
C LYS A 241 -3.40 22.80 5.67
N ALA A 242 -2.15 22.35 5.58
CA ALA A 242 -1.12 23.09 4.87
C ALA A 242 -1.32 23.06 3.35
N ASP A 243 -0.82 24.07 2.67
CA ASP A 243 -0.91 24.20 1.22
C ASP A 243 0.19 23.39 0.51
N TYR A 244 0.12 22.07 0.68
CA TYR A 244 0.88 21.12 -0.10
C TYR A 244 0.08 20.61 -1.29
N ASN A 245 0.79 20.21 -2.35
CA ASN A 245 0.13 19.78 -3.59
C ASN A 245 -0.16 18.28 -3.59
N GLY A 246 0.34 17.54 -2.61
CA GLY A 246 0.13 16.09 -2.51
C GLY A 246 0.97 15.45 -1.43
N PHE A 247 0.97 14.12 -1.43
CA PHE A 247 1.72 13.32 -0.46
C PHE A 247 2.07 11.95 -1.06
N LEU A 248 3.16 11.35 -0.58
CA LEU A 248 3.49 9.97 -0.92
C LEU A 248 3.05 9.06 0.22
N ALA A 249 2.19 8.09 -0.10
CA ALA A 249 1.65 7.13 0.85
C ALA A 249 1.55 5.73 0.24
N GLY A 250 1.24 4.75 1.10
CA GLY A 250 0.89 3.39 0.73
C GLY A 250 -0.59 3.15 0.98
N PHE A 251 -1.19 2.37 0.09
CA PHE A 251 -2.59 1.96 0.16
C PHE A 251 -2.71 0.49 -0.24
N ALA A 252 -3.80 -0.16 0.15
CA ALA A 252 -4.09 -1.51 -0.31
C ALA A 252 -5.59 -1.77 -0.44
N VAL A 253 -5.98 -2.44 -1.52
CA VAL A 253 -7.34 -2.94 -1.75
C VAL A 253 -7.25 -4.46 -1.92
N GLN A 254 -7.28 -5.18 -0.81
CA GLN A 254 -6.90 -6.60 -0.75
C GLN A 254 -8.01 -7.55 -1.19
N PHE A 255 -9.15 -7.55 -0.49
CA PHE A 255 -10.16 -8.61 -0.66
C PHE A 255 -11.31 -8.19 -1.55
N ASP A 256 -11.97 -7.10 -1.20
CA ASP A 256 -13.09 -6.57 -1.93
C ASP A 256 -12.69 -5.28 -2.64
N PRO A 257 -12.93 -5.15 -3.95
CA PRO A 257 -12.57 -3.97 -4.72
C PRO A 257 -13.31 -2.72 -4.24
N ASP A 258 -14.41 -2.86 -3.48
CA ASP A 258 -15.12 -1.75 -2.86
C ASP A 258 -14.27 -0.97 -1.85
N GLY A 259 -13.16 -1.55 -1.38
CA GLY A 259 -12.20 -0.85 -0.55
C GLY A 259 -11.70 0.46 -1.15
N ILE A 260 -11.60 0.54 -2.50
CA ILE A 260 -11.18 1.78 -3.18
C ILE A 260 -12.21 2.92 -3.08
N TYR A 261 -13.47 2.60 -2.81
CA TYR A 261 -14.56 3.58 -2.74
C TYR A 261 -14.24 4.73 -1.76
N LYS A 262 -13.79 4.40 -0.58
CA LYS A 262 -13.50 5.37 0.48
C LYS A 262 -12.36 6.32 0.12
N ASP A 263 -11.45 5.90 -0.77
CA ASP A 263 -10.24 6.65 -1.13
C ASP A 263 -10.46 7.59 -2.33
N VAL A 264 -11.41 7.29 -3.24
CA VAL A 264 -11.54 8.04 -4.50
C VAL A 264 -12.94 8.58 -4.79
N VAL A 265 -14.01 8.10 -4.13
CA VAL A 265 -15.35 8.64 -4.39
C VAL A 265 -15.49 10.04 -3.80
N THR A 266 -16.11 10.92 -4.54
CA THR A 266 -16.35 12.32 -4.14
C THR A 266 -16.99 12.40 -2.76
N GLY A 267 -16.30 13.08 -1.83
CA GLY A 267 -16.77 13.28 -0.45
C GLY A 267 -16.74 12.04 0.45
N ALA A 268 -16.11 10.94 0.02
CA ALA A 268 -15.93 9.77 0.88
C ALA A 268 -14.92 10.05 2.01
N SER A 269 -15.02 9.29 3.11
CA SER A 269 -14.34 9.59 4.39
C SER A 269 -12.83 9.66 4.31
N ASP A 270 -12.22 8.81 3.51
CA ASP A 270 -10.76 8.66 3.41
C ASP A 270 -10.20 9.27 2.11
N ASN A 271 -11.05 9.97 1.33
CA ASN A 271 -10.63 10.67 0.12
C ASN A 271 -9.86 11.95 0.47
N THR A 272 -8.67 11.77 1.03
CA THR A 272 -7.77 12.86 1.43
C THR A 272 -7.17 13.62 0.26
N MET A 273 -7.25 13.07 -0.95
CA MET A 273 -6.90 13.75 -2.19
C MET A 273 -7.93 14.80 -2.62
N HIS A 274 -9.14 14.72 -2.11
CA HIS A 274 -10.30 15.50 -2.57
C HIS A 274 -10.57 15.29 -4.07
N TYR A 275 -10.24 14.08 -4.55
CA TYR A 275 -10.51 13.66 -5.92
C TYR A 275 -12.01 13.64 -6.19
N SER A 276 -12.41 14.02 -7.40
CA SER A 276 -13.80 14.02 -7.82
C SER A 276 -13.91 13.70 -9.32
N ASN A 277 -14.67 12.64 -9.62
CA ASN A 277 -14.97 12.26 -11.00
C ASN A 277 -16.33 11.53 -11.03
N ALA A 278 -17.30 12.12 -11.70
CA ALA A 278 -18.68 11.63 -11.70
C ALA A 278 -18.83 10.21 -12.31
N GLU A 279 -18.00 9.86 -13.30
CA GLU A 279 -18.03 8.52 -13.92
C GLU A 279 -17.42 7.48 -12.98
N VAL A 280 -16.32 7.82 -12.29
CA VAL A 280 -15.72 6.99 -11.24
C VAL A 280 -16.74 6.74 -10.12
N ASP A 281 -17.35 7.81 -9.61
CA ASP A 281 -18.39 7.74 -8.58
C ASP A 281 -19.54 6.81 -8.96
N LYS A 282 -20.03 6.95 -10.20
CA LYS A 282 -21.12 6.12 -10.74
C LYS A 282 -20.74 4.65 -10.77
N LEU A 283 -19.56 4.33 -11.30
CA LEU A 283 -19.08 2.94 -11.40
C LEU A 283 -18.88 2.30 -10.03
N LEU A 284 -18.25 3.00 -9.10
CA LEU A 284 -18.00 2.47 -7.76
C LEU A 284 -19.29 2.31 -6.95
N LYS A 285 -20.25 3.24 -7.05
CA LYS A 285 -21.59 3.10 -6.47
C LYS A 285 -22.32 1.88 -7.05
N GLN A 286 -22.23 1.65 -8.36
CA GLN A 286 -22.82 0.49 -9.01
C GLN A 286 -22.14 -0.82 -8.58
N GLY A 287 -20.81 -0.86 -8.52
CA GLY A 287 -20.05 -2.03 -8.09
C GLY A 287 -20.38 -2.48 -6.66
N ARG A 288 -20.63 -1.51 -5.76
CA ARG A 288 -21.01 -1.75 -4.36
C ARG A 288 -22.33 -2.52 -4.22
N VAL A 289 -23.32 -2.27 -5.08
CA VAL A 289 -24.64 -2.88 -5.00
C VAL A 289 -24.82 -4.06 -5.95
N THR A 290 -23.82 -4.41 -6.75
CA THR A 290 -23.89 -5.52 -7.72
C THR A 290 -23.44 -6.82 -7.06
N ALA A 291 -24.36 -7.76 -6.87
CA ALA A 291 -24.08 -9.08 -6.27
C ALA A 291 -23.51 -10.10 -7.28
N ASP A 292 -23.87 -9.99 -8.55
CA ASP A 292 -23.37 -10.87 -9.61
C ASP A 292 -21.87 -10.64 -9.83
N LYS A 293 -21.05 -11.67 -9.67
CA LYS A 293 -19.58 -11.59 -9.68
C LYS A 293 -19.01 -11.11 -11.02
N GLU A 294 -19.54 -11.61 -12.14
CA GLU A 294 -18.99 -11.26 -13.47
C GLU A 294 -19.40 -9.85 -13.89
N LYS A 295 -20.62 -9.45 -13.59
CA LYS A 295 -21.06 -8.06 -13.79
C LYS A 295 -20.26 -7.11 -12.91
N ARG A 296 -20.03 -7.48 -11.65
CA ARG A 296 -19.23 -6.70 -10.71
C ARG A 296 -17.79 -6.53 -11.21
N LYS A 297 -17.18 -7.61 -11.70
CA LYS A 297 -15.83 -7.58 -12.30
C LYS A 297 -15.79 -6.66 -13.52
N THR A 298 -16.80 -6.70 -14.37
CA THR A 298 -16.92 -5.79 -15.53
C THR A 298 -16.95 -4.33 -15.09
N ILE A 299 -17.69 -4.01 -14.03
CA ILE A 299 -17.81 -2.65 -13.49
C ILE A 299 -16.47 -2.15 -12.96
N TYR A 300 -15.75 -2.95 -12.14
CA TYR A 300 -14.45 -2.54 -11.60
C TYR A 300 -13.37 -2.44 -12.68
N ARG A 301 -13.40 -3.26 -13.72
CA ARG A 301 -12.53 -3.11 -14.88
C ARG A 301 -12.82 -1.84 -15.69
N ALA A 302 -14.09 -1.46 -15.83
CA ALA A 302 -14.44 -0.18 -16.42
C ALA A 302 -13.98 1.00 -15.54
N PHE A 303 -14.07 0.87 -14.21
CA PHE A 303 -13.49 1.84 -13.29
C PHE A 303 -12.00 2.04 -13.55
N GLU A 304 -11.22 0.97 -13.68
CA GLU A 304 -9.79 1.07 -13.95
C GLU A 304 -9.49 1.87 -15.23
N GLU A 305 -10.23 1.62 -16.32
CA GLU A 305 -10.05 2.33 -17.59
C GLU A 305 -10.40 3.84 -17.50
N ILE A 306 -11.47 4.18 -16.77
CA ILE A 306 -11.86 5.58 -16.58
C ILE A 306 -10.88 6.29 -15.65
N TYR A 307 -10.51 5.63 -14.53
CA TYR A 307 -9.58 6.19 -13.57
C TYR A 307 -8.18 6.42 -14.18
N ALA A 308 -7.70 5.53 -15.04
CA ALA A 308 -6.42 5.69 -15.72
C ALA A 308 -6.37 6.96 -16.60
N LYS A 309 -7.49 7.36 -17.20
CA LYS A 309 -7.55 8.57 -18.06
C LYS A 309 -7.55 9.88 -17.25
N ALA A 310 -8.03 9.84 -16.01
CA ALA A 310 -8.10 10.99 -15.12
C ALA A 310 -7.70 10.59 -13.69
N PRO A 311 -6.43 10.20 -13.46
CA PRO A 311 -6.01 9.65 -12.18
C PRO A 311 -5.85 10.73 -11.11
N GLY A 312 -6.12 10.35 -9.85
CA GLY A 312 -5.73 11.12 -8.66
C GLY A 312 -4.33 10.77 -8.16
N HIS A 313 -3.75 9.66 -8.65
CA HIS A 313 -2.46 9.15 -8.23
C HIS A 313 -1.46 9.07 -9.39
N LEU A 314 -0.20 9.37 -9.09
CA LEU A 314 0.94 8.82 -9.83
C LEU A 314 1.33 7.51 -9.13
N LEU A 315 0.81 6.39 -9.62
CA LEU A 315 1.06 5.06 -9.08
C LEU A 315 2.50 4.62 -9.42
N ILE A 316 3.22 4.09 -8.44
CA ILE A 316 4.65 3.72 -8.61
C ILE A 316 4.81 2.20 -8.67
N ALA A 317 4.59 1.51 -7.56
CA ALA A 317 4.82 0.07 -7.47
C ALA A 317 3.87 -0.59 -6.47
N TYR A 318 3.49 -1.84 -6.74
CA TYR A 318 3.02 -2.79 -5.74
C TYR A 318 4.23 -3.46 -5.11
N LEU A 319 4.23 -3.58 -3.79
CA LEU A 319 5.33 -4.16 -3.03
C LEU A 319 5.15 -5.66 -2.85
N HIS A 320 6.24 -6.40 -2.74
CA HIS A 320 6.21 -7.71 -2.15
C HIS A 320 6.28 -7.63 -0.63
N GLY A 321 5.66 -8.57 0.06
CA GLY A 321 5.78 -8.73 1.49
C GLY A 321 6.92 -9.69 1.81
N ASN A 322 8.05 -9.16 2.25
CA ASN A 322 9.25 -9.96 2.48
C ASN A 322 9.23 -10.50 3.91
N TYR A 323 8.87 -11.76 4.07
CA TYR A 323 9.01 -12.47 5.33
C TYR A 323 10.30 -13.28 5.33
N VAL A 324 10.97 -13.26 6.48
CA VAL A 324 12.10 -14.17 6.75
C VAL A 324 11.72 -15.05 7.93
N SER A 325 11.87 -16.35 7.76
CA SER A 325 11.68 -17.32 8.82
C SER A 325 12.95 -18.10 9.12
N THR A 326 13.04 -18.66 10.33
CA THR A 326 13.99 -19.73 10.60
C THR A 326 13.60 -20.98 9.80
N GLU A 327 14.55 -21.91 9.56
CA GLU A 327 14.27 -23.19 8.90
C GLU A 327 13.32 -24.08 9.69
N ARG A 328 13.24 -23.87 11.02
CA ARG A 328 12.33 -24.58 11.94
C ARG A 328 10.85 -24.38 11.57
N LEU A 329 10.49 -23.22 11.04
CA LEU A 329 9.12 -22.89 10.65
C LEU A 329 8.83 -23.36 9.22
N SER A 330 7.70 -24.07 9.04
CA SER A 330 7.25 -24.60 7.75
C SER A 330 5.74 -24.45 7.59
N GLY A 331 5.23 -24.63 6.35
CA GLY A 331 3.80 -24.61 6.04
C GLY A 331 3.22 -23.26 5.63
N LEU A 332 4.04 -22.20 5.52
CA LEU A 332 3.59 -20.93 5.00
C LEU A 332 3.19 -21.08 3.51
N ASN A 333 2.01 -20.56 3.16
CA ASN A 333 1.50 -20.60 1.79
C ASN A 333 1.48 -19.20 1.18
N THR A 334 2.14 -19.03 0.03
CA THR A 334 2.31 -17.75 -0.66
C THR A 334 1.27 -17.46 -1.75
N GLU A 335 0.30 -18.35 -1.97
CA GLU A 335 -0.71 -18.21 -3.03
C GLU A 335 -1.66 -17.04 -2.82
N ARG A 336 -1.80 -16.57 -1.57
CA ARG A 336 -2.70 -15.48 -1.24
C ARG A 336 -2.01 -14.13 -1.35
N VAL A 337 -2.67 -13.18 -2.02
CA VAL A 337 -2.28 -11.76 -1.99
C VAL A 337 -2.52 -11.20 -0.59
N LEU A 338 -1.48 -10.68 0.03
CA LEU A 338 -1.55 -10.07 1.37
C LEU A 338 -1.98 -8.61 1.30
N GLY A 339 -2.37 -8.04 2.43
CA GLY A 339 -2.80 -6.66 2.55
C GLY A 339 -1.68 -5.65 2.71
N HIS A 340 -2.04 -4.44 3.13
CA HIS A 340 -1.12 -3.36 3.45
C HIS A 340 -0.11 -3.82 4.52
N HIS A 341 1.17 -3.49 4.33
CA HIS A 341 2.27 -4.00 5.15
C HIS A 341 2.29 -5.53 5.30
N ALA A 342 1.93 -6.22 4.24
CA ALA A 342 1.89 -7.68 4.18
C ALA A 342 1.01 -8.34 5.28
N VAL A 343 -0.01 -7.63 5.77
CA VAL A 343 -0.96 -8.18 6.75
C VAL A 343 -1.72 -9.36 6.16
N GLY A 344 -1.89 -10.41 6.96
CA GLY A 344 -2.64 -11.60 6.60
C GLY A 344 -1.77 -12.83 6.35
N VAL A 345 -0.48 -12.79 6.65
CA VAL A 345 0.45 -13.93 6.48
C VAL A 345 -0.04 -15.20 7.18
N MET A 346 -0.70 -15.08 8.32
CA MET A 346 -1.21 -16.21 9.12
C MET A 346 -2.54 -16.81 8.63
N TRP A 347 -2.93 -16.55 7.38
CA TRP A 347 -4.22 -17.00 6.87
C TRP A 347 -4.39 -18.53 6.85
N ASN A 348 -3.27 -19.28 6.75
CA ASN A 348 -3.22 -20.75 6.79
C ASN A 348 -2.39 -21.27 7.97
N ILE A 349 -2.38 -20.58 9.10
CA ILE A 349 -1.54 -20.92 10.26
C ILE A 349 -1.85 -22.31 10.83
N GLU A 350 -3.01 -22.88 10.55
CA GLU A 350 -3.37 -24.25 10.90
C GLU A 350 -2.54 -25.32 10.18
N ASP A 351 -1.83 -24.95 9.13
CA ASP A 351 -0.94 -25.82 8.37
C ASP A 351 0.53 -25.66 8.78
N TRP A 352 0.83 -24.63 9.58
CA TRP A 352 2.20 -24.35 9.98
C TRP A 352 2.70 -25.35 11.01
N THR A 353 3.98 -25.66 10.93
CA THR A 353 4.70 -26.51 11.89
C THR A 353 5.99 -25.82 12.32
N LEU A 354 6.34 -25.99 13.58
CA LEU A 354 7.60 -25.56 14.17
C LEU A 354 8.31 -26.80 14.71
N THR A 355 9.51 -27.07 14.21
CA THR A 355 10.37 -28.14 14.71
C THR A 355 11.31 -27.62 15.79
N ASP A 356 11.81 -28.49 16.66
CA ASP A 356 12.76 -28.16 17.72
C ASP A 356 14.13 -27.70 17.20
#